data_df46b2ff3cb801c0f4f64ec9ac297f90
#
_entry.id   df46b2ff3cb801c0f4f64ec9ac297f90
#
_cell.length_a   1.000
_cell.length_b   1.000
_cell.length_c   1.000
_cell.angle_alpha   90.00
_cell.angle_beta   90.00
_cell.angle_gamma   90.00
#
_symmetry.space_group_name_H-M   'P 1'
#
loop_
_entity.id
_entity.type
_entity.pdbx_description
1 polymer ?
#
loop_
_entity_poly.entity_id
_entity_poly.type
_entity_poly.pdbx_seq_one_letter_code
_entity_poly.pdbx_strand_id
1 'polypeptide(L)'
;MLQIMSSPTGLSFEHIRHRPPHHLAGPRELVVACPAFRSKVNLSNIVRTCGCFGIRHLITCGSSKLDEKIAREASQEISIEVHRSLAPVLDKLRLSGWELVGLEQSTRSECLFSFPFVSKTVLVIGNERLGIDPEILSR
;
A
#
# COMPACT_ATOMS: atom_id res chain seq x y z
N MET A 1 17.69 -2.32 -3.92
CA MET A 1 19.00 -2.97 -4.07
C MET A 1 20.07 -1.93 -3.79
N LEU A 2 20.93 -2.18 -2.82
CA LEU A 2 22.02 -1.28 -2.45
C LEU A 2 23.29 -1.76 -3.16
N GLN A 3 24.01 -0.83 -3.81
CA GLN A 3 25.31 -1.09 -4.40
C GLN A 3 26.37 -0.45 -3.52
N ILE A 4 27.35 -1.23 -3.10
CA ILE A 4 28.53 -0.70 -2.38
C ILE A 4 29.46 -0.10 -3.43
N MET A 5 29.72 1.19 -3.34
CA MET A 5 30.69 1.88 -4.19
C MET A 5 32.08 1.65 -3.59
N SER A 6 32.78 0.63 -4.05
CA SER A 6 34.20 0.42 -3.76
C SER A 6 35.06 0.97 -4.88
N SER A 7 36.28 1.35 -4.54
CA SER A 7 37.28 1.98 -5.43
C SER A 7 37.48 1.30 -6.80
N PRO A 8 37.86 2.03 -7.84
CA PRO A 8 37.75 1.61 -9.23
C PRO A 8 38.81 0.56 -9.59
N THR A 9 38.41 -0.68 -9.58
CA THR A 9 39.11 -1.74 -10.30
C THR A 9 38.28 -2.07 -11.53
N GLY A 10 38.51 -1.37 -12.64
CA GLY A 10 38.23 -1.78 -14.01
C GLY A 10 36.86 -2.44 -14.37
N LEU A 11 35.87 -2.39 -13.52
CA LEU A 11 34.54 -2.97 -13.77
C LEU A 11 33.70 -1.97 -14.55
N SER A 12 33.28 -2.35 -15.75
CA SER A 12 32.26 -1.59 -16.50
C SER A 12 30.90 -1.80 -15.88
N PHE A 13 30.18 -0.71 -15.61
CA PHE A 13 28.80 -0.77 -15.13
C PHE A 13 27.85 -0.53 -16.28
N GLU A 14 26.87 -1.43 -16.43
CA GLU A 14 25.82 -1.30 -17.41
C GLU A 14 24.50 -0.91 -16.74
N HIS A 15 23.83 0.11 -17.26
CA HIS A 15 22.53 0.52 -16.77
C HIS A 15 21.45 -0.47 -17.20
N ILE A 16 20.93 -1.25 -16.28
CA ILE A 16 19.80 -2.15 -16.54
C ILE A 16 18.50 -1.34 -16.37
N ARG A 17 17.93 -0.89 -17.49
CA ARG A 17 16.69 -0.10 -17.51
C ARG A 17 15.42 -0.92 -17.21
N HIS A 18 15.43 -2.19 -17.56
CA HIS A 18 14.29 -3.08 -17.40
C HIS A 18 14.74 -4.36 -16.70
N ARG A 19 14.62 -4.36 -15.39
CA ARG A 19 14.81 -5.59 -14.63
C ARG A 19 13.44 -6.27 -14.49
N PRO A 20 13.32 -7.57 -14.77
CA PRO A 20 12.08 -8.28 -14.49
C PRO A 20 11.73 -8.14 -13.00
N PRO A 21 10.44 -7.99 -12.66
CA PRO A 21 10.03 -7.84 -11.27
C PRO A 21 10.52 -9.03 -10.45
N HIS A 22 11.09 -8.76 -9.28
CA HIS A 22 11.41 -9.81 -8.33
C HIS A 22 10.10 -10.42 -7.85
N HIS A 23 9.90 -11.70 -8.13
CA HIS A 23 8.82 -12.45 -7.51
C HIS A 23 9.14 -12.59 -6.02
N LEU A 24 8.45 -11.81 -5.21
CA LEU A 24 8.48 -12.00 -3.77
C LEU A 24 7.93 -13.40 -3.48
N ALA A 25 8.68 -14.21 -2.73
CA ALA A 25 8.29 -15.58 -2.41
C ALA A 25 6.97 -15.58 -1.62
N GLY A 26 5.94 -16.24 -2.16
CA GLY A 26 4.64 -16.43 -1.55
C GLY A 26 3.63 -15.29 -1.75
N PRO A 27 2.34 -15.60 -1.75
CA PRO A 27 1.29 -14.59 -1.77
C PRO A 27 1.32 -13.81 -0.46
N ARG A 28 1.45 -12.49 -0.54
CA ARG A 28 1.24 -11.63 0.61
C ARG A 28 -0.25 -11.42 0.81
N GLU A 29 -0.78 -11.91 1.91
CA GLU A 29 -2.14 -11.62 2.33
C GLU A 29 -2.17 -10.22 2.98
N LEU A 30 -1.89 -9.20 2.19
CA LEU A 30 -1.91 -7.80 2.58
C LEU A 30 -2.87 -7.04 1.66
N VAL A 31 -3.84 -6.39 2.26
CA VAL A 31 -4.77 -5.48 1.59
C VAL A 31 -4.47 -4.06 2.07
N VAL A 32 -4.46 -3.10 1.15
CA VAL A 32 -4.37 -1.68 1.50
C VAL A 32 -5.76 -1.08 1.39
N ALA A 33 -6.20 -0.39 2.44
CA ALA A 33 -7.47 0.32 2.45
C ALA A 33 -7.26 1.81 2.72
N CYS A 34 -7.90 2.66 1.93
CA CYS A 34 -7.78 4.11 2.06
C CYS A 34 -9.11 4.82 1.80
N PRO A 35 -9.34 5.97 2.47
CA PRO A 35 -10.51 6.79 2.21
C PRO A 35 -10.43 7.45 0.82
N ALA A 36 -11.44 8.22 0.47
CA ALA A 36 -11.40 9.04 -0.73
C ALA A 36 -10.30 10.09 -0.63
N PHE A 37 -9.44 10.13 -1.64
CA PHE A 37 -8.44 11.19 -1.80
C PHE A 37 -8.98 12.31 -2.69
N ARG A 38 -8.60 13.54 -2.39
CA ARG A 38 -8.88 14.69 -3.26
C ARG A 38 -8.04 14.66 -4.53
N SER A 39 -6.80 14.20 -4.40
CA SER A 39 -5.84 14.16 -5.50
C SER A 39 -5.70 12.74 -6.05
N LYS A 40 -5.93 12.59 -7.35
CA LYS A 40 -5.61 11.35 -8.07
C LYS A 40 -4.12 10.99 -8.00
N VAL A 41 -3.24 11.98 -7.78
CA VAL A 41 -1.80 11.78 -7.63
C VAL A 41 -1.48 10.93 -6.40
N ASN A 42 -2.15 11.19 -5.26
CA ASN A 42 -1.92 10.44 -4.03
C ASN A 42 -2.35 8.98 -4.18
N LEU A 43 -3.53 8.74 -4.73
CA LEU A 43 -3.99 7.38 -5.01
C LEU A 43 -3.06 6.66 -6.00
N SER A 44 -2.60 7.35 -7.04
CA SER A 44 -1.69 6.78 -8.04
C SER A 44 -0.33 6.41 -7.45
N ASN A 45 0.20 7.20 -6.52
CA ASN A 45 1.42 6.88 -5.79
C ASN A 45 1.24 5.65 -4.90
N ILE A 46 0.09 5.52 -4.23
CA ILE A 46 -0.23 4.35 -3.41
C ILE A 46 -0.33 3.10 -4.29
N VAL A 47 -1.06 3.16 -5.40
CA VAL A 47 -1.17 2.06 -6.36
C VAL A 47 0.21 1.64 -6.86
N ARG A 48 1.05 2.59 -7.26
CA ARG A 48 2.41 2.28 -7.69
C ARG A 48 3.24 1.61 -6.59
N THR A 49 3.14 2.13 -5.37
CA THR A 49 3.84 1.53 -4.21
C THR A 49 3.36 0.11 -3.95
N CYS A 50 2.05 -0.11 -3.96
CA CYS A 50 1.47 -1.46 -3.84
C CYS A 50 2.03 -2.41 -4.90
N GLY A 51 2.09 -1.98 -6.16
CA GLY A 51 2.67 -2.77 -7.25
C GLY A 51 4.14 -3.14 -7.00
N CYS A 52 4.96 -2.18 -6.55
CA CYS A 52 6.37 -2.42 -6.23
C CYS A 52 6.56 -3.44 -5.11
N PHE A 53 5.63 -3.55 -4.17
CA PHE A 53 5.67 -4.50 -3.06
C PHE A 53 4.86 -5.77 -3.29
N GLY A 54 4.31 -5.97 -4.47
CA GLY A 54 3.52 -7.17 -4.82
C GLY A 54 2.16 -7.23 -4.11
N ILE A 55 1.64 -6.10 -3.63
CA ILE A 55 0.29 -6.01 -3.06
C ILE A 55 -0.68 -5.95 -4.23
N ARG A 56 -1.64 -6.88 -4.27
CA ARG A 56 -2.56 -7.06 -5.41
C ARG A 56 -3.97 -6.54 -5.15
N HIS A 57 -4.28 -6.14 -3.93
CA HIS A 57 -5.62 -5.71 -3.55
C HIS A 57 -5.59 -4.37 -2.82
N LEU A 58 -6.32 -3.41 -3.36
CA LEU A 58 -6.49 -2.07 -2.79
C LEU A 58 -7.97 -1.74 -2.71
N ILE A 59 -8.41 -1.25 -1.57
CA ILE A 59 -9.77 -0.78 -1.31
C ILE A 59 -9.72 0.74 -1.16
N THR A 60 -10.58 1.45 -1.88
CA THR A 60 -10.69 2.91 -1.75
C THR A 60 -12.14 3.36 -1.73
N CYS A 61 -12.36 4.62 -1.42
CA CYS A 61 -13.68 5.25 -1.47
C CYS A 61 -13.76 6.32 -2.55
N GLY A 62 -14.97 6.58 -3.03
CA GLY A 62 -15.26 7.67 -3.94
C GLY A 62 -14.84 7.39 -5.37
N SER A 63 -13.61 7.66 -5.75
CA SER A 63 -13.13 7.52 -7.13
C SER A 63 -11.85 6.70 -7.22
N SER A 64 -11.78 5.82 -8.22
CA SER A 64 -10.57 5.07 -8.59
C SER A 64 -9.79 5.72 -9.75
N LYS A 65 -10.07 6.98 -10.08
CA LYS A 65 -9.34 7.66 -11.16
C LYS A 65 -7.87 7.81 -10.82
N LEU A 66 -7.03 7.27 -11.69
CA LEU A 66 -5.57 7.30 -11.55
C LEU A 66 -4.94 8.26 -12.57
N ASP A 67 -3.73 8.67 -12.25
CA ASP A 67 -2.81 9.26 -13.21
C ASP A 67 -1.89 8.14 -13.72
N GLU A 68 -2.11 7.70 -14.97
CA GLU A 68 -1.39 6.58 -15.58
C GLU A 68 0.12 6.81 -15.66
N LYS A 69 0.56 8.08 -15.78
CA LYS A 69 1.99 8.41 -15.78
C LYS A 69 2.66 8.11 -14.45
N ILE A 70 1.88 8.13 -13.36
CA ILE A 70 2.34 7.85 -12.00
C ILE A 70 2.15 6.37 -11.66
N ALA A 71 0.95 5.83 -11.87
CA ALA A 71 0.59 4.46 -11.53
C ALA A 71 1.33 3.43 -12.40
N ARG A 72 1.56 3.75 -13.66
CA ARG A 72 2.23 2.89 -14.65
C ARG A 72 1.57 1.51 -14.74
N GLU A 73 2.37 0.46 -14.92
CA GLU A 73 1.89 -0.93 -15.03
C GLU A 73 1.15 -1.42 -13.78
N ALA A 74 1.40 -0.82 -12.61
CA ALA A 74 0.73 -1.21 -11.38
C ALA A 74 -0.80 -1.05 -11.45
N SER A 75 -1.31 -0.11 -12.25
CA SER A 75 -2.75 0.06 -12.48
C SER A 75 -3.43 -1.16 -13.11
N GLN A 76 -2.67 -1.96 -13.86
CA GLN A 76 -3.15 -3.17 -14.53
C GLN A 76 -3.01 -4.43 -13.66
N GLU A 77 -2.12 -4.39 -12.67
CA GLU A 77 -1.78 -5.54 -11.83
C GLU A 77 -2.54 -5.59 -10.50
N ILE A 78 -3.11 -4.47 -10.08
CA ILE A 78 -3.78 -4.34 -8.78
C ILE A 78 -5.28 -4.30 -8.97
N SER A 79 -6.00 -5.14 -8.24
CA SER A 79 -7.45 -5.07 -8.11
C SER A 79 -7.81 -3.89 -7.21
N ILE A 80 -8.50 -2.89 -7.74
CA ILE A 80 -8.95 -1.72 -7.00
C ILE A 80 -10.45 -1.82 -6.80
N GLU A 81 -10.88 -2.02 -5.55
CA GLU A 81 -12.28 -1.99 -5.16
C GLU A 81 -12.68 -0.60 -4.69
N VAL A 82 -13.77 -0.07 -5.24
CA VAL A 82 -14.30 1.24 -4.85
C VAL A 82 -15.58 1.07 -4.06
N HIS A 83 -15.59 1.64 -2.86
CA HIS A 83 -16.73 1.59 -1.97
C HIS A 83 -17.22 3.01 -1.62
N ARG A 84 -18.45 3.10 -1.14
CA ARG A 84 -19.01 4.35 -0.64
C ARG A 84 -18.42 4.75 0.72
N SER A 85 -18.12 3.76 1.55
CA SER A 85 -17.56 3.92 2.90
C SER A 85 -16.64 2.74 3.24
N LEU A 86 -15.56 3.00 3.99
CA LEU A 86 -14.65 1.95 4.44
C LEU A 86 -15.24 1.10 5.58
N ALA A 87 -15.96 1.72 6.50
CA ALA A 87 -16.38 1.07 7.73
C ALA A 87 -17.05 -0.30 7.53
N PRO A 88 -18.09 -0.45 6.70
CA PRO A 88 -18.73 -1.76 6.49
C PRO A 88 -17.80 -2.80 5.85
N VAL A 89 -16.88 -2.35 5.00
CA VAL A 89 -15.93 -3.23 4.32
C VAL A 89 -14.88 -3.75 5.31
N LEU A 90 -14.35 -2.89 6.15
CA LEU A 90 -13.40 -3.25 7.20
C LEU A 90 -14.03 -4.22 8.21
N ASP A 91 -15.29 -3.99 8.62
CA ASP A 91 -16.00 -4.91 9.50
C ASP A 91 -16.13 -6.31 8.88
N LYS A 92 -16.48 -6.38 7.60
CA LYS A 92 -16.56 -7.64 6.86
C LYS A 92 -15.22 -8.36 6.79
N LEU A 93 -14.16 -7.64 6.53
CA LEU A 93 -12.79 -8.20 6.48
C LEU A 93 -12.38 -8.73 7.85
N ARG A 94 -12.62 -7.97 8.92
CA ARG A 94 -12.35 -8.40 10.29
C ARG A 94 -13.11 -9.68 10.65
N LEU A 95 -14.39 -9.78 10.32
CA LEU A 95 -15.19 -10.99 10.51
C LEU A 95 -14.65 -12.18 9.70
N SER A 96 -13.95 -11.93 8.61
CA SER A 96 -13.27 -12.94 7.77
C SER A 96 -11.86 -13.28 8.23
N GLY A 97 -11.46 -12.82 9.42
CA GLY A 97 -10.16 -13.15 10.04
C GLY A 97 -9.00 -12.27 9.62
N TRP A 98 -9.26 -11.08 9.03
CA TRP A 98 -8.24 -10.09 8.76
C TRP A 98 -8.00 -9.20 9.98
N GLU A 99 -6.72 -8.94 10.27
CA GLU A 99 -6.33 -7.92 11.25
C GLU A 99 -6.35 -6.53 10.60
N LEU A 100 -6.98 -5.59 11.28
CA LEU A 100 -7.02 -4.19 10.81
C LEU A 100 -5.91 -3.41 11.51
N VAL A 101 -5.00 -2.83 10.74
CA VAL A 101 -3.88 -2.03 11.25
C VAL A 101 -3.95 -0.64 10.64
N GLY A 102 -4.17 0.37 11.45
CA GLY A 102 -4.16 1.77 11.03
C GLY A 102 -2.74 2.35 11.02
N LEU A 103 -2.31 2.91 9.88
CA LEU A 103 -1.06 3.68 9.81
C LEU A 103 -1.36 5.15 10.19
N GLU A 104 -1.25 5.44 11.47
CA GLU A 104 -1.58 6.75 12.03
C GLU A 104 -0.68 7.06 13.24
N GLN A 105 -0.51 8.34 13.54
CA GLN A 105 0.18 8.79 14.74
C GLN A 105 -0.84 9.21 15.80
N SER A 106 -1.04 8.37 16.79
CA SER A 106 -2.02 8.59 17.86
C SER A 106 -1.43 8.22 19.22
N THR A 107 -2.15 8.51 20.30
CA THR A 107 -1.71 8.21 21.67
C THR A 107 -1.58 6.72 21.97
N ARG A 108 -2.14 5.85 21.13
CA ARG A 108 -2.06 4.39 21.25
C ARG A 108 -1.21 3.74 20.15
N SER A 109 -0.51 4.53 19.35
CA SER A 109 0.32 4.00 18.27
C SER A 109 1.56 3.31 18.82
N GLU A 110 1.89 2.18 18.22
CA GLU A 110 3.13 1.46 18.43
C GLU A 110 4.14 1.78 17.33
N CYS A 111 5.41 1.49 17.58
CA CYS A 111 6.45 1.73 16.59
C CYS A 111 6.29 0.79 15.40
N LEU A 112 6.14 1.33 14.19
CA LEU A 112 5.98 0.57 12.95
C LEU A 112 7.06 -0.51 12.75
N PHE A 113 8.31 -0.20 13.13
CA PHE A 113 9.45 -1.10 12.90
C PHE A 113 9.50 -2.29 13.87
N SER A 114 8.77 -2.24 14.97
CA SER A 114 8.65 -3.31 15.94
C SER A 114 7.26 -3.94 16.00
N PHE A 115 6.32 -3.44 15.19
CA PHE A 115 4.95 -3.95 15.18
C PHE A 115 4.89 -5.38 14.61
N PRO A 116 4.28 -6.33 15.32
CA PRO A 116 4.24 -7.75 14.93
C PRO A 116 3.12 -8.01 13.91
N PHE A 117 3.32 -7.64 12.66
CA PHE A 117 2.33 -7.90 11.60
C PHE A 117 2.01 -9.37 11.43
N VAL A 118 0.74 -9.70 11.34
CA VAL A 118 0.26 -11.05 11.01
C VAL A 118 0.12 -11.23 9.49
N SER A 119 -0.07 -12.47 9.04
CA SER A 119 -0.15 -12.79 7.61
C SER A 119 -1.35 -12.15 6.91
N LYS A 120 -2.53 -12.12 7.57
CA LYS A 120 -3.75 -11.50 7.03
C LYS A 120 -3.94 -10.10 7.60
N THR A 121 -3.33 -9.11 6.98
CA THR A 121 -3.41 -7.72 7.43
C THR A 121 -4.09 -6.83 6.42
N VAL A 122 -5.02 -5.99 6.88
CA VAL A 122 -5.53 -4.83 6.16
C VAL A 122 -4.83 -3.60 6.70
N LEU A 123 -3.96 -3.01 5.90
CA LEU A 123 -3.30 -1.75 6.25
C LEU A 123 -4.20 -0.58 5.86
N VAL A 124 -4.72 0.10 6.85
CA VAL A 124 -5.57 1.28 6.66
C VAL A 124 -4.70 2.53 6.67
N ILE A 125 -4.76 3.31 5.60
CA ILE A 125 -4.07 4.61 5.49
C ILE A 125 -5.09 5.73 5.57
N GLY A 126 -4.68 6.84 6.17
CA GLY A 126 -5.54 8.01 6.35
C GLY A 126 -5.63 8.93 5.12
N ASN A 127 -6.58 9.83 5.17
CA ASN A 127 -6.64 10.97 4.26
C ASN A 127 -5.47 11.94 4.54
N GLU A 128 -4.96 12.59 3.51
CA GLU A 128 -3.81 13.48 3.59
C GLU A 128 -3.99 14.70 4.51
N ARG A 129 -5.21 15.04 4.86
CA ARG A 129 -5.53 16.20 5.70
C ARG A 129 -6.14 15.82 7.05
N LEU A 130 -6.93 14.76 7.07
CA LEU A 130 -7.77 14.38 8.21
C LEU A 130 -7.25 13.12 8.92
N GLY A 131 -6.27 12.43 8.32
CA GLY A 131 -5.81 11.14 8.84
C GLY A 131 -6.87 10.04 8.68
N ILE A 132 -6.83 9.07 9.57
CA ILE A 132 -7.83 8.01 9.67
C ILE A 132 -8.98 8.51 10.54
N ASP A 133 -10.22 8.31 10.05
CA ASP A 133 -11.42 8.65 10.82
C ASP A 133 -11.40 7.99 12.20
N PRO A 134 -11.67 8.73 13.29
CA PRO A 134 -11.72 8.18 14.63
C PRO A 134 -12.68 7.00 14.80
N GLU A 135 -13.79 6.99 14.07
CA GLU A 135 -14.71 5.85 14.06
C GLU A 135 -14.04 4.59 13.50
N ILE A 136 -13.18 4.73 12.49
CA ILE A 136 -12.41 3.62 11.94
C ILE A 136 -11.32 3.17 12.90
N LEU A 137 -10.61 4.11 13.54
CA LEU A 137 -9.56 3.80 14.52
C LEU A 137 -10.09 3.08 15.77
N SER A 138 -11.38 3.23 16.10
CA SER A 138 -12.00 2.59 17.26
C SER A 138 -12.46 1.14 17.00
N ARG A 139 -12.35 0.65 15.76
CA ARG A 139 -12.75 -0.69 15.33
C ARG A 139 -11.70 -1.73 15.59
#